data_5faae13ba2d32c2bbb5720a1a3a466f2
#
_entry.id   5faae13ba2d32c2bbb5720a1a3a466f2
#
_cell.length_a   1.000
_cell.length_b   1.000
_cell.length_c   1.000
_cell.angle_alpha   90.00
_cell.angle_beta   90.00
_cell.angle_gamma   90.00
#
_symmetry.space_group_name_H-M   'P 1'
#
loop_
_entity.id
_entity.type
_entity.pdbx_description
1 polymer ?
#
loop_
_entity_poly.entity_id
_entity_poly.type
_entity_poly.pdbx_seq_one_letter_code
_entity_poly.pdbx_strand_id
1 'polypeptide(L)'
;MKRVYSSYLLIAVLVTCMSGLFAHDHKVHDRTPKSIGKVLVFGGTGWYRHPETAAINGWLSRLSDELKMQVDVTESAKDISSILSRYQVLILNNSNQLTKILDQKQRKMIEEWYNNGGGIVALHAALVRQTEWPWLSNLGGCDFDSDSEYLEAKVIVEPSAKNHPTVKGHGMSFMYSADWTNHTESVTGKPGFQVLLRVDESTYEPVRKFFQDRGGKAMGKDHPIAWTNTLNGRFFYTELGHDVRSLETPFGKQHIIEAIRWAAKSSK
;
A
#
# COMPACT_ATOMS: atom_id res chain seq x y z
N MET A 1 78.85 -68.05 -26.81
CA MET A 1 77.56 -67.69 -26.19
C MET A 1 77.81 -67.18 -24.76
N LYS A 2 77.86 -65.88 -24.56
CA LYS A 2 77.98 -65.28 -23.20
C LYS A 2 76.88 -64.24 -23.12
N ARG A 3 75.94 -64.44 -22.16
CA ARG A 3 74.90 -63.52 -21.85
C ARG A 3 75.45 -62.45 -20.88
N VAL A 4 75.31 -61.20 -21.28
CA VAL A 4 75.62 -60.03 -20.39
C VAL A 4 74.33 -59.59 -19.73
N TYR A 5 74.31 -59.59 -18.42
CA TYR A 5 73.22 -58.98 -17.63
C TYR A 5 73.58 -57.54 -17.28
N SER A 6 72.72 -56.65 -17.74
CA SER A 6 72.84 -55.20 -17.41
C SER A 6 71.96 -54.90 -16.20
N SER A 7 72.59 -54.45 -15.16
CA SER A 7 71.90 -54.02 -13.89
C SER A 7 71.50 -52.56 -14.02
N TYR A 8 70.22 -52.30 -13.99
CA TYR A 8 69.68 -50.92 -13.86
C TYR A 8 69.51 -50.55 -12.40
N LEU A 9 70.23 -49.53 -12.00
CA LEU A 9 70.13 -48.88 -10.68
C LEU A 9 68.94 -47.93 -10.70
N LEU A 10 67.89 -48.24 -9.94
CA LEU A 10 66.75 -47.38 -9.76
C LEU A 10 67.06 -46.34 -8.67
N ILE A 11 67.19 -45.09 -9.04
CA ILE A 11 67.30 -43.96 -8.10
C ILE A 11 65.86 -43.49 -7.79
N ALA A 12 65.36 -43.75 -6.59
CA ALA A 12 64.11 -43.23 -6.11
C ALA A 12 64.31 -41.78 -5.62
N VAL A 13 63.79 -40.84 -6.35
CA VAL A 13 63.70 -39.44 -5.92
C VAL A 13 62.42 -39.26 -5.09
N LEU A 14 62.60 -39.08 -3.76
CA LEU A 14 61.49 -38.68 -2.87
C LEU A 14 61.15 -37.21 -3.14
N VAL A 15 60.03 -36.93 -3.79
CA VAL A 15 59.44 -35.61 -3.87
C VAL A 15 58.45 -35.47 -2.69
N THR A 16 58.84 -34.79 -1.64
CA THR A 16 57.94 -34.35 -0.57
C THR A 16 57.06 -33.22 -1.07
N CYS A 17 55.82 -33.53 -1.48
CA CYS A 17 54.77 -32.54 -1.69
C CYS A 17 54.27 -32.02 -0.33
N MET A 18 54.69 -30.82 0.06
CA MET A 18 54.01 -30.03 1.07
C MET A 18 52.71 -29.49 0.46
N SER A 19 51.59 -30.19 0.65
CA SER A 19 50.27 -29.69 0.37
C SER A 19 49.85 -28.72 1.51
N GLY A 20 50.12 -27.41 1.28
CA GLY A 20 49.50 -26.35 2.07
C GLY A 20 48.00 -26.35 1.79
N LEU A 21 47.20 -26.76 2.80
CA LEU A 21 45.76 -26.58 2.76
C LEU A 21 45.50 -25.07 2.95
N PHE A 22 45.29 -24.35 1.86
CA PHE A 22 44.55 -23.10 1.89
C PHE A 22 43.07 -23.43 1.97
N ALA A 23 42.52 -23.41 3.20
CA ALA A 23 41.07 -23.40 3.39
C ALA A 23 40.55 -22.07 2.83
N HIS A 24 40.12 -22.03 1.59
CA HIS A 24 39.31 -20.96 1.03
C HIS A 24 37.93 -21.09 1.67
N ASP A 25 37.67 -20.22 2.65
CA ASP A 25 36.34 -20.03 3.23
C ASP A 25 35.44 -19.42 2.14
N HIS A 26 34.88 -20.28 1.29
CA HIS A 26 33.81 -19.89 0.38
C HIS A 26 32.58 -19.64 1.23
N LYS A 27 32.43 -18.40 1.72
CA LYS A 27 31.11 -17.89 2.13
C LYS A 27 30.22 -18.01 0.89
N VAL A 28 29.46 -19.07 0.84
CA VAL A 28 28.32 -19.21 -0.07
C VAL A 28 27.39 -18.08 0.31
N HIS A 29 27.48 -16.96 -0.39
CA HIS A 29 26.44 -15.96 -0.33
C HIS A 29 25.15 -16.66 -0.79
N ASP A 30 24.27 -16.94 0.16
CA ASP A 30 22.91 -17.39 -0.10
C ASP A 30 22.24 -16.37 -1.04
N ARG A 31 22.30 -16.66 -2.34
CA ARG A 31 21.60 -15.91 -3.40
C ARG A 31 20.22 -16.49 -3.62
N THR A 32 19.52 -16.86 -2.56
CA THR A 32 18.07 -17.04 -2.68
C THR A 32 17.52 -15.71 -3.21
N PRO A 33 16.84 -15.69 -4.36
CA PRO A 33 16.24 -14.46 -4.87
C PRO A 33 15.33 -13.94 -3.76
N LYS A 34 15.63 -12.72 -3.27
CA LYS A 34 14.74 -12.03 -2.31
C LYS A 34 13.37 -12.07 -2.95
N SER A 35 12.39 -12.71 -2.32
CA SER A 35 11.05 -12.84 -2.88
C SER A 35 10.56 -11.42 -3.23
N ILE A 36 10.19 -11.23 -4.50
CA ILE A 36 9.63 -9.95 -4.95
C ILE A 36 8.37 -9.73 -4.13
N GLY A 37 8.27 -8.58 -3.45
CA GLY A 37 7.08 -8.20 -2.70
C GLY A 37 5.85 -8.18 -3.62
N LYS A 38 4.67 -8.48 -3.09
CA LYS A 38 3.42 -8.56 -3.86
C LYS A 38 2.34 -7.67 -3.28
N VAL A 39 1.63 -7.00 -4.17
CA VAL A 39 0.50 -6.11 -3.89
C VAL A 39 -0.74 -6.67 -4.57
N LEU A 40 -1.84 -6.79 -3.84
CA LEU A 40 -3.14 -7.12 -4.41
C LEU A 40 -4.01 -5.87 -4.45
N VAL A 41 -4.48 -5.50 -5.61
CA VAL A 41 -5.50 -4.46 -5.80
C VAL A 41 -6.86 -5.13 -5.84
N PHE A 42 -7.76 -4.73 -4.96
CA PHE A 42 -9.13 -5.16 -4.92
C PHE A 42 -10.07 -4.00 -5.27
N GLY A 43 -10.76 -4.12 -6.41
CA GLY A 43 -11.72 -3.12 -6.91
C GLY A 43 -13.18 -3.56 -6.79
N GLY A 44 -13.47 -4.65 -6.05
CA GLY A 44 -14.83 -5.10 -5.82
C GLY A 44 -15.63 -4.15 -4.93
N THR A 45 -16.89 -3.88 -5.25
CA THR A 45 -17.78 -2.96 -4.53
C THR A 45 -19.12 -3.59 -4.23
N GLY A 46 -19.67 -3.29 -3.05
CA GLY A 46 -20.96 -3.81 -2.62
C GLY A 46 -22.13 -2.85 -2.87
N TRP A 47 -21.86 -1.59 -3.19
CA TRP A 47 -22.88 -0.56 -3.41
C TRP A 47 -22.69 0.17 -4.74
N TYR A 48 -21.83 1.18 -4.78
CA TYR A 48 -21.63 2.02 -5.95
C TYR A 48 -20.26 1.74 -6.59
N ARG A 49 -20.27 1.32 -7.87
CA ARG A 49 -19.04 1.15 -8.62
C ARG A 49 -18.68 2.46 -9.30
N HIS A 50 -17.59 3.09 -8.84
CA HIS A 50 -17.10 4.31 -9.45
C HIS A 50 -16.68 4.07 -10.91
N PRO A 51 -17.02 4.97 -11.84
CA PRO A 51 -16.67 4.84 -13.26
C PRO A 51 -15.16 4.62 -13.47
N GLU A 52 -14.34 5.32 -12.69
CA GLU A 52 -12.88 5.29 -12.79
C GLU A 52 -12.21 4.05 -12.15
N THR A 53 -12.96 3.17 -11.48
CA THR A 53 -12.37 1.99 -10.80
C THR A 53 -11.48 1.17 -11.74
N ALA A 54 -11.90 0.94 -12.99
CA ALA A 54 -11.12 0.16 -13.95
C ALA A 54 -9.86 0.90 -14.42
N ALA A 55 -9.94 2.21 -14.65
CA ALA A 55 -8.80 3.04 -15.03
C ALA A 55 -7.74 3.07 -13.92
N ILE A 56 -8.19 3.21 -12.66
CA ILE A 56 -7.32 3.19 -11.47
C ILE A 56 -6.71 1.81 -11.27
N ASN A 57 -7.46 0.71 -11.43
CA ASN A 57 -6.93 -0.65 -11.41
C ASN A 57 -5.78 -0.81 -12.42
N GLY A 58 -5.99 -0.34 -13.66
CA GLY A 58 -4.98 -0.35 -14.71
C GLY A 58 -3.76 0.53 -14.39
N TRP A 59 -4.00 1.71 -13.80
CA TRP A 59 -2.92 2.60 -13.37
C TRP A 59 -2.08 1.97 -12.26
N LEU A 60 -2.69 1.41 -11.22
CA LEU A 60 -2.00 0.72 -10.13
C LEU A 60 -1.18 -0.46 -10.62
N SER A 61 -1.70 -1.27 -11.56
CA SER A 61 -0.99 -2.43 -12.11
C SER A 61 0.32 -2.03 -12.82
N ARG A 62 0.36 -0.84 -13.44
CA ARG A 62 1.56 -0.30 -14.10
C ARG A 62 2.66 0.16 -13.14
N LEU A 63 2.38 0.27 -11.84
CA LEU A 63 3.39 0.67 -10.84
C LEU A 63 4.38 -0.45 -10.47
N SER A 64 4.22 -1.68 -11.00
CA SER A 64 5.05 -2.84 -10.65
C SER A 64 6.55 -2.56 -10.76
N ASP A 65 6.98 -1.91 -11.86
CA ASP A 65 8.41 -1.63 -12.09
C ASP A 65 8.96 -0.59 -11.10
N GLU A 66 8.18 0.43 -10.80
CA GLU A 66 8.60 1.52 -9.89
C GLU A 66 8.61 1.03 -8.44
N LEU A 67 7.63 0.23 -8.06
CA LEU A 67 7.55 -0.39 -6.74
C LEU A 67 8.63 -1.46 -6.53
N LYS A 68 9.11 -2.11 -7.61
CA LYS A 68 9.87 -3.36 -7.55
C LYS A 68 9.08 -4.47 -6.85
N MET A 69 7.76 -4.50 -7.07
CA MET A 69 6.81 -5.44 -6.51
C MET A 69 5.86 -5.92 -7.62
N GLN A 70 5.41 -7.16 -7.53
CA GLN A 70 4.33 -7.65 -8.39
C GLN A 70 3.02 -7.00 -7.94
N VAL A 71 2.24 -6.44 -8.87
CA VAL A 71 0.91 -5.88 -8.61
C VAL A 71 -0.12 -6.67 -9.38
N ASP A 72 -0.98 -7.37 -8.68
CA ASP A 72 -2.10 -8.13 -9.24
C ASP A 72 -3.42 -7.42 -8.92
N VAL A 73 -4.41 -7.57 -9.79
CA VAL A 73 -5.71 -6.90 -9.68
C VAL A 73 -6.83 -7.94 -9.70
N THR A 74 -7.82 -7.79 -8.82
CA THR A 74 -9.06 -8.56 -8.85
C THR A 74 -10.24 -7.72 -8.41
N GLU A 75 -11.44 -8.03 -8.91
CA GLU A 75 -12.72 -7.52 -8.40
C GLU A 75 -13.55 -8.68 -7.80
N SER A 76 -13.01 -9.89 -7.81
CA SER A 76 -13.67 -11.11 -7.33
C SER A 76 -13.47 -11.31 -5.84
N ALA A 77 -14.55 -11.29 -5.08
CA ALA A 77 -14.54 -11.62 -3.65
C ALA A 77 -14.03 -13.04 -3.38
N LYS A 78 -14.25 -13.97 -4.31
CA LYS A 78 -13.76 -15.35 -4.21
C LYS A 78 -12.24 -15.38 -4.29
N ASP A 79 -11.65 -14.58 -5.19
CA ASP A 79 -10.20 -14.58 -5.38
C ASP A 79 -9.48 -13.97 -4.18
N ILE A 80 -10.00 -12.87 -3.61
CA ILE A 80 -9.33 -12.23 -2.46
C ILE A 80 -9.09 -13.22 -1.32
N SER A 81 -10.07 -14.08 -1.00
CA SER A 81 -9.95 -15.05 0.08
C SER A 81 -8.98 -16.20 -0.23
N SER A 82 -8.78 -16.53 -1.51
CA SER A 82 -7.92 -17.67 -1.91
C SER A 82 -6.46 -17.30 -2.08
N ILE A 83 -6.14 -16.02 -2.35
CA ILE A 83 -4.79 -15.60 -2.72
C ILE A 83 -4.15 -14.59 -1.77
N LEU A 84 -4.93 -13.90 -0.90
CA LEU A 84 -4.46 -12.78 -0.09
C LEU A 84 -3.21 -13.10 0.76
N SER A 85 -3.07 -14.32 1.24
CA SER A 85 -1.90 -14.76 2.03
C SER A 85 -0.56 -14.66 1.29
N ARG A 86 -0.58 -14.48 -0.03
CA ARG A 86 0.61 -14.34 -0.87
C ARG A 86 1.10 -12.90 -1.01
N TYR A 87 0.34 -11.93 -0.48
CA TYR A 87 0.57 -10.50 -0.65
C TYR A 87 0.95 -9.83 0.66
N GLN A 88 1.78 -8.79 0.58
CA GLN A 88 2.16 -7.94 1.71
C GLN A 88 1.22 -6.75 1.86
N VAL A 89 0.61 -6.30 0.76
CA VAL A 89 -0.28 -5.14 0.74
C VAL A 89 -1.57 -5.50 0.01
N LEU A 90 -2.69 -5.08 0.59
CA LEU A 90 -4.00 -5.03 -0.03
C LEU A 90 -4.36 -3.57 -0.30
N ILE A 91 -4.62 -3.23 -1.56
CA ILE A 91 -5.19 -1.93 -1.93
C ILE A 91 -6.69 -2.09 -2.10
N LEU A 92 -7.47 -1.35 -1.32
CA LEU A 92 -8.91 -1.24 -1.47
C LEU A 92 -9.21 -0.07 -2.41
N ASN A 93 -9.37 -0.35 -3.71
CA ASN A 93 -9.63 0.67 -4.73
C ASN A 93 -11.13 0.92 -4.85
N ASN A 94 -11.63 1.99 -4.24
CA ASN A 94 -13.05 2.34 -4.24
C ASN A 94 -13.98 1.24 -3.69
N SER A 95 -13.47 0.37 -2.84
CA SER A 95 -14.12 -0.86 -2.35
C SER A 95 -15.10 -0.58 -1.22
N ASN A 96 -16.26 -0.02 -1.55
CA ASN A 96 -17.30 0.36 -0.60
C ASN A 96 -18.25 -0.79 -0.23
N GLN A 97 -18.91 -0.67 0.93
CA GLN A 97 -19.93 -1.60 1.47
C GLN A 97 -19.57 -3.09 1.29
N LEU A 98 -18.37 -3.45 1.72
CA LEU A 98 -17.79 -4.77 1.47
C LEU A 98 -18.58 -5.94 2.08
N THR A 99 -19.43 -5.69 3.07
CA THR A 99 -20.32 -6.71 3.67
C THR A 99 -21.34 -7.30 2.69
N LYS A 100 -21.60 -6.62 1.56
CA LYS A 100 -22.52 -7.12 0.52
C LYS A 100 -21.87 -8.13 -0.43
N ILE A 101 -20.54 -8.18 -0.48
CA ILE A 101 -19.77 -9.04 -1.40
C ILE A 101 -18.80 -9.98 -0.71
N LEU A 102 -18.41 -9.70 0.55
CA LEU A 102 -17.54 -10.55 1.36
C LEU A 102 -18.38 -11.20 2.46
N ASP A 103 -18.39 -12.51 2.51
CA ASP A 103 -19.00 -13.23 3.63
C ASP A 103 -18.19 -13.08 4.93
N GLN A 104 -18.74 -13.56 6.04
CA GLN A 104 -18.09 -13.45 7.35
C GLN A 104 -16.73 -14.15 7.39
N LYS A 105 -16.59 -15.30 6.74
CA LYS A 105 -15.34 -16.06 6.70
C LYS A 105 -14.26 -15.29 5.94
N GLN A 106 -14.62 -14.69 4.80
CA GLN A 106 -13.71 -13.88 3.99
C GLN A 106 -13.23 -12.64 4.74
N ARG A 107 -14.14 -11.94 5.44
CA ARG A 107 -13.79 -10.79 6.28
C ARG A 107 -12.82 -11.18 7.39
N LYS A 108 -13.09 -12.28 8.10
CA LYS A 108 -12.22 -12.78 9.15
C LYS A 108 -10.82 -13.15 8.61
N MET A 109 -10.73 -13.73 7.42
CA MET A 109 -9.43 -14.01 6.78
C MET A 109 -8.63 -12.73 6.49
N ILE A 110 -9.30 -11.64 6.08
CA ILE A 110 -8.63 -10.34 5.87
C ILE A 110 -8.15 -9.78 7.21
N GLU A 111 -8.97 -9.84 8.26
CA GLU A 111 -8.59 -9.42 9.61
C GLU A 111 -7.36 -10.18 10.13
N GLU A 112 -7.38 -11.51 10.02
CA GLU A 112 -6.27 -12.38 10.42
C GLU A 112 -5.00 -12.09 9.61
N TRP A 113 -5.13 -11.92 8.29
CA TRP A 113 -4.01 -11.57 7.42
C TRP A 113 -3.39 -10.22 7.82
N TYR A 114 -4.21 -9.20 8.09
CA TYR A 114 -3.76 -7.89 8.54
C TYR A 114 -3.05 -7.97 9.90
N ASN A 115 -3.65 -8.67 10.87
CA ASN A 115 -3.08 -8.86 12.21
C ASN A 115 -1.76 -9.66 12.18
N ASN A 116 -1.53 -10.45 11.12
CA ASN A 116 -0.28 -11.18 10.87
C ASN A 116 0.76 -10.36 10.06
N GLY A 117 0.55 -9.06 9.92
CA GLY A 117 1.52 -8.12 9.35
C GLY A 117 1.25 -7.70 7.90
N GLY A 118 0.10 -8.02 7.35
CA GLY A 118 -0.38 -7.42 6.10
C GLY A 118 -0.63 -5.92 6.25
N GLY A 119 -0.43 -5.16 5.17
CA GLY A 119 -0.71 -3.72 5.14
C GLY A 119 -1.90 -3.38 4.25
N ILE A 120 -2.69 -2.38 4.62
CA ILE A 120 -3.83 -1.93 3.81
C ILE A 120 -3.60 -0.50 3.34
N VAL A 121 -3.85 -0.26 2.06
CA VAL A 121 -3.96 1.07 1.44
C VAL A 121 -5.39 1.24 0.94
N ALA A 122 -6.13 2.17 1.49
CA ALA A 122 -7.53 2.44 1.15
C ALA A 122 -7.62 3.75 0.35
N LEU A 123 -8.28 3.69 -0.82
CA LEU A 123 -8.41 4.82 -1.73
C LEU A 123 -9.86 5.27 -1.79
N HIS A 124 -10.06 6.57 -1.65
CA HIS A 124 -11.32 7.29 -1.86
C HIS A 124 -12.52 6.57 -1.19
N ALA A 125 -13.41 5.97 -1.96
CA ALA A 125 -14.64 5.36 -1.45
C ALA A 125 -14.44 4.06 -0.65
N ALA A 126 -13.20 3.66 -0.35
CA ALA A 126 -12.94 2.43 0.41
C ALA A 126 -13.51 2.43 1.84
N LEU A 127 -13.77 3.62 2.41
CA LEU A 127 -14.38 3.74 3.75
C LEU A 127 -15.91 3.89 3.72
N VAL A 128 -16.52 4.06 2.55
CA VAL A 128 -17.95 4.32 2.40
C VAL A 128 -18.77 3.09 2.81
N ARG A 129 -19.73 3.29 3.74
CA ARG A 129 -20.67 2.27 4.21
C ARG A 129 -20.03 1.00 4.77
N GLN A 130 -18.97 1.14 5.55
CA GLN A 130 -18.30 0.00 6.21
C GLN A 130 -18.83 -0.28 7.63
N THR A 131 -19.85 0.43 8.10
CA THR A 131 -20.38 0.33 9.47
C THR A 131 -20.86 -1.08 9.85
N GLU A 132 -21.32 -1.88 8.88
CA GLU A 132 -21.69 -3.29 9.09
C GLU A 132 -20.46 -4.22 9.30
N TRP A 133 -19.25 -3.70 9.11
CA TRP A 133 -17.99 -4.38 9.40
C TRP A 133 -17.16 -3.54 10.39
N PRO A 134 -17.47 -3.61 11.70
CA PRO A 134 -16.88 -2.74 12.72
C PRO A 134 -15.36 -2.73 12.74
N TRP A 135 -14.72 -3.84 12.42
CA TRP A 135 -13.26 -3.91 12.33
C TRP A 135 -12.71 -2.94 11.27
N LEU A 136 -13.24 -2.95 10.04
CA LEU A 136 -12.79 -2.06 8.97
C LEU A 136 -13.21 -0.61 9.21
N SER A 137 -14.42 -0.39 9.73
CA SER A 137 -14.91 0.93 10.10
C SER A 137 -14.02 1.60 11.17
N ASN A 138 -13.67 0.85 12.22
CA ASN A 138 -12.75 1.33 13.27
C ASN A 138 -11.34 1.56 12.73
N LEU A 139 -10.88 0.72 11.80
CA LEU A 139 -9.57 0.86 11.17
C LEU A 139 -9.48 2.14 10.32
N GLY A 140 -10.54 2.44 9.57
CA GLY A 140 -10.67 3.67 8.78
C GLY A 140 -10.91 4.91 9.61
N GLY A 141 -11.69 4.78 10.68
CA GLY A 141 -11.92 5.81 11.69
C GLY A 141 -13.08 6.78 11.41
N CYS A 142 -13.70 6.73 10.24
CA CYS A 142 -14.83 7.56 9.85
C CYS A 142 -15.65 6.88 8.75
N ASP A 143 -16.80 7.46 8.41
CA ASP A 143 -17.60 7.08 7.23
C ASP A 143 -17.84 8.34 6.36
N PHE A 144 -18.38 8.15 5.19
CA PHE A 144 -18.72 9.18 4.22
C PHE A 144 -19.95 9.98 4.65
N ASP A 145 -19.92 11.28 4.44
CA ASP A 145 -21.08 12.20 4.56
C ASP A 145 -21.46 12.79 3.19
N SER A 146 -20.53 13.49 2.56
CA SER A 146 -20.73 14.21 1.30
C SER A 146 -19.40 14.40 0.56
N ASP A 147 -19.43 15.04 -0.61
CA ASP A 147 -18.21 15.42 -1.34
C ASP A 147 -18.37 16.77 -2.06
N SER A 148 -17.25 17.32 -2.53
CA SER A 148 -17.21 18.47 -3.44
C SER A 148 -17.33 18.01 -4.90
N GLU A 149 -17.42 18.97 -5.83
CA GLU A 149 -17.07 18.73 -7.23
C GLU A 149 -15.55 18.50 -7.36
N TYR A 150 -15.10 17.96 -8.50
CA TYR A 150 -13.68 17.86 -8.81
C TYR A 150 -13.13 19.27 -9.10
N LEU A 151 -12.32 19.81 -8.20
CA LEU A 151 -11.83 21.16 -8.26
C LEU A 151 -10.48 21.32 -7.55
N GLU A 152 -9.82 22.46 -7.80
CA GLU A 152 -8.57 22.80 -7.15
C GLU A 152 -8.83 23.39 -5.76
N ALA A 153 -8.08 22.92 -4.77
CA ALA A 153 -8.09 23.41 -3.41
C ALA A 153 -6.67 23.42 -2.82
N LYS A 154 -6.47 24.17 -1.74
CA LYS A 154 -5.22 24.21 -1.02
C LYS A 154 -5.10 23.01 -0.09
N VAL A 155 -4.12 22.16 -0.36
CA VAL A 155 -3.73 21.03 0.50
C VAL A 155 -2.65 21.50 1.48
N ILE A 156 -2.78 21.08 2.74
CA ILE A 156 -1.86 21.38 3.83
C ILE A 156 -1.22 20.10 4.32
N VAL A 157 0.12 20.07 4.41
CA VAL A 157 0.87 18.99 5.04
C VAL A 157 0.87 19.20 6.54
N GLU A 158 0.43 18.21 7.31
CA GLU A 158 0.47 18.29 8.76
C GLU A 158 1.93 18.44 9.26
N PRO A 159 2.22 19.44 10.12
CA PRO A 159 3.57 19.69 10.60
C PRO A 159 4.23 18.47 11.25
N SER A 160 3.46 17.67 11.98
CA SER A 160 3.91 16.41 12.61
C SER A 160 4.23 15.31 11.61
N ALA A 161 3.67 15.41 10.40
CA ALA A 161 3.83 14.41 9.34
C ALA A 161 4.81 14.83 8.23
N LYS A 162 5.45 16.00 8.31
CA LYS A 162 6.32 16.55 7.24
C LYS A 162 7.44 15.61 6.75
N ASN A 163 7.86 14.67 7.59
CA ASN A 163 8.88 13.67 7.26
C ASN A 163 8.29 12.31 6.85
N HIS A 164 6.96 12.17 6.85
CA HIS A 164 6.34 10.93 6.41
C HIS A 164 6.59 10.73 4.90
N PRO A 165 6.99 9.52 4.45
CA PRO A 165 7.42 9.31 3.06
C PRO A 165 6.40 9.76 2.02
N THR A 166 5.11 9.61 2.30
CA THR A 166 4.02 9.94 1.36
C THR A 166 3.83 11.44 1.10
N VAL A 167 4.38 12.31 1.94
CA VAL A 167 4.23 13.78 1.84
C VAL A 167 5.56 14.52 1.85
N LYS A 168 6.66 13.81 2.09
CA LYS A 168 7.99 14.40 2.17
C LYS A 168 8.41 15.05 0.85
N GLY A 169 8.90 16.29 0.90
CA GLY A 169 9.43 17.01 -0.25
C GLY A 169 8.43 17.91 -0.97
N HIS A 170 7.16 17.96 -0.54
CA HIS A 170 6.11 18.75 -1.20
C HIS A 170 5.81 20.11 -0.56
N GLY A 171 6.67 20.57 0.37
CA GLY A 171 6.43 21.79 1.13
C GLY A 171 5.35 21.61 2.21
N MET A 172 4.94 22.74 2.82
CA MET A 172 3.91 22.71 3.87
C MET A 172 2.50 22.91 3.34
N SER A 173 2.35 23.41 2.12
CA SER A 173 1.07 23.52 1.43
C SER A 173 1.28 23.66 -0.08
N PHE A 174 0.30 23.23 -0.88
CA PHE A 174 0.28 23.32 -2.32
C PHE A 174 -1.16 23.27 -2.85
N MET A 175 -1.37 23.76 -4.08
CA MET A 175 -2.66 23.63 -4.78
C MET A 175 -2.77 22.26 -5.44
N TYR A 176 -3.94 21.64 -5.34
CA TYR A 176 -4.18 20.32 -5.89
C TYR A 176 -5.63 20.14 -6.30
N SER A 177 -5.86 19.37 -7.38
CA SER A 177 -7.19 19.09 -7.90
C SER A 177 -7.62 17.66 -7.60
N ALA A 178 -8.71 17.53 -6.88
CA ALA A 178 -9.43 16.30 -6.62
C ALA A 178 -10.90 16.61 -6.29
N ASP A 179 -11.71 15.62 -6.02
CA ASP A 179 -12.93 15.77 -5.26
C ASP A 179 -12.64 15.52 -3.79
N TRP A 180 -13.17 16.35 -2.93
CA TRP A 180 -12.86 16.37 -1.51
C TRP A 180 -14.02 15.77 -0.73
N THR A 181 -13.77 14.63 -0.09
CA THR A 181 -14.77 13.88 0.67
C THR A 181 -14.93 14.45 2.06
N ASN A 182 -16.14 14.83 2.43
CA ASN A 182 -16.47 15.13 3.81
C ASN A 182 -16.83 13.85 4.55
N HIS A 183 -16.28 13.67 5.72
CA HIS A 183 -16.51 12.53 6.58
C HIS A 183 -17.49 12.85 7.71
N THR A 184 -18.15 11.83 8.24
CA THR A 184 -19.07 11.96 9.39
C THR A 184 -18.40 12.50 10.63
N GLU A 185 -17.09 12.31 10.76
CA GLU A 185 -16.26 12.80 11.86
C GLU A 185 -14.79 12.86 11.46
N SER A 186 -13.99 13.68 12.15
CA SER A 186 -12.54 13.72 11.96
C SER A 186 -11.84 12.58 12.69
N VAL A 187 -10.73 12.12 12.10
CA VAL A 187 -9.82 11.15 12.73
C VAL A 187 -8.77 11.81 13.62
N THR A 188 -8.76 13.16 13.70
CA THR A 188 -7.80 13.93 14.50
C THR A 188 -7.89 13.57 15.97
N GLY A 189 -6.75 13.23 16.57
CA GLY A 189 -6.66 12.89 17.99
C GLY A 189 -7.14 11.49 18.37
N LYS A 190 -7.65 10.70 17.42
CA LYS A 190 -8.00 9.29 17.68
C LYS A 190 -6.73 8.47 17.93
N PRO A 191 -6.74 7.54 18.91
CA PRO A 191 -5.59 6.68 19.20
C PRO A 191 -5.15 5.89 17.97
N GLY A 192 -3.83 5.90 17.68
CA GLY A 192 -3.24 5.20 16.55
C GLY A 192 -3.31 5.95 15.21
N PHE A 193 -4.11 7.02 15.12
CA PHE A 193 -4.23 7.80 13.89
C PHE A 193 -3.19 8.92 13.82
N GLN A 194 -2.63 9.12 12.63
CA GLN A 194 -1.80 10.26 12.27
C GLN A 194 -2.34 10.88 10.99
N VAL A 195 -2.87 12.09 11.08
CA VAL A 195 -3.23 12.88 9.90
C VAL A 195 -1.96 13.29 9.18
N LEU A 196 -1.95 13.15 7.86
CA LEU A 196 -0.83 13.48 6.97
C LEU A 196 -1.12 14.73 6.16
N LEU A 197 -2.34 14.82 5.63
CA LEU A 197 -2.80 15.91 4.80
C LEU A 197 -4.19 16.39 5.24
N ARG A 198 -4.40 17.70 5.11
CA ARG A 198 -5.71 18.35 5.21
C ARG A 198 -5.99 19.15 3.96
N VAL A 199 -7.25 19.44 3.70
CA VAL A 199 -7.65 20.45 2.72
C VAL A 199 -8.20 21.68 3.42
N ASP A 200 -7.89 22.86 2.88
CA ASP A 200 -8.37 24.18 3.39
C ASP A 200 -9.70 24.52 2.72
N GLU A 201 -10.81 24.26 3.42
CA GLU A 201 -12.16 24.51 2.91
C GLU A 201 -12.45 25.98 2.57
N SER A 202 -11.63 26.93 3.05
CA SER A 202 -11.77 28.35 2.66
C SER A 202 -11.37 28.61 1.20
N THR A 203 -10.80 27.64 0.52
CA THR A 203 -10.28 27.76 -0.85
C THR A 203 -11.18 27.15 -1.92
N TYR A 204 -12.28 26.48 -1.53
CA TYR A 204 -13.21 25.82 -2.45
C TYR A 204 -14.62 25.68 -1.86
N GLU A 205 -15.61 25.25 -2.66
CA GLU A 205 -16.96 24.89 -2.20
C GLU A 205 -16.96 23.43 -1.71
N PRO A 206 -17.06 23.19 -0.37
CA PRO A 206 -16.80 21.86 0.19
C PRO A 206 -17.92 20.84 -0.03
N VAL A 207 -19.14 21.27 -0.33
CA VAL A 207 -20.28 20.36 -0.52
C VAL A 207 -20.98 20.68 -1.83
N ARG A 208 -20.93 19.75 -2.79
CA ARG A 208 -21.64 19.94 -4.06
C ARG A 208 -23.16 19.93 -3.87
N LYS A 209 -23.87 20.62 -4.75
CA LYS A 209 -25.33 20.85 -4.69
C LYS A 209 -26.15 19.59 -4.41
N PHE A 210 -25.78 18.47 -5.02
CA PHE A 210 -26.46 17.18 -4.82
C PHE A 210 -26.51 16.77 -3.34
N PHE A 211 -25.45 16.99 -2.58
CA PHE A 211 -25.38 16.66 -1.16
C PHE A 211 -25.92 17.79 -0.28
N GLN A 212 -25.75 19.06 -0.65
CA GLN A 212 -26.38 20.18 0.07
C GLN A 212 -27.89 19.95 0.20
N ASP A 213 -28.56 19.54 -0.89
CA ASP A 213 -29.99 19.26 -0.90
C ASP A 213 -30.42 18.04 -0.05
N ARG A 214 -29.44 17.28 0.44
CA ARG A 214 -29.62 16.08 1.27
C ARG A 214 -29.06 16.21 2.68
N GLY A 215 -28.65 17.41 3.06
CA GLY A 215 -28.14 17.72 4.40
C GLY A 215 -26.66 17.36 4.60
N GLY A 216 -25.91 17.15 3.51
CA GLY A 216 -24.45 16.96 3.55
C GLY A 216 -23.75 18.16 4.17
N LYS A 217 -22.69 17.92 4.92
CA LYS A 217 -22.01 18.94 5.72
C LYS A 217 -20.54 19.02 5.39
N ALA A 218 -20.02 20.24 5.41
CA ALA A 218 -18.59 20.53 5.42
C ALA A 218 -17.95 20.13 6.76
N MET A 219 -16.66 19.84 6.76
CA MET A 219 -15.90 19.52 7.98
C MET A 219 -15.26 20.74 8.63
N GLY A 220 -15.19 21.87 7.93
CA GLY A 220 -14.62 23.12 8.42
C GLY A 220 -13.09 23.08 8.47
N LYS A 221 -12.51 23.55 9.59
CA LYS A 221 -11.05 23.65 9.73
C LYS A 221 -10.35 22.31 9.95
N ASP A 222 -11.09 21.29 10.34
CA ASP A 222 -10.55 19.96 10.63
C ASP A 222 -10.99 18.96 9.54
N HIS A 223 -10.42 19.11 8.35
CA HIS A 223 -10.72 18.28 7.18
C HIS A 223 -9.52 17.43 6.74
N PRO A 224 -9.26 16.29 7.41
CA PRO A 224 -8.20 15.36 7.01
C PRO A 224 -8.58 14.66 5.71
N ILE A 225 -7.62 14.58 4.77
CA ILE A 225 -7.78 13.93 3.46
C ILE A 225 -6.81 12.77 3.23
N ALA A 226 -5.82 12.60 4.09
CA ALA A 226 -4.98 11.42 4.14
C ALA A 226 -4.46 11.19 5.55
N TRP A 227 -4.45 9.91 5.97
CA TRP A 227 -3.97 9.52 7.29
C TRP A 227 -3.48 8.08 7.34
N THR A 228 -2.79 7.78 8.44
CA THR A 228 -2.44 6.40 8.81
C THR A 228 -3.11 6.02 10.12
N ASN A 229 -3.34 4.71 10.29
CA ASN A 229 -3.67 4.10 11.57
C ASN A 229 -2.69 2.95 11.82
N THR A 230 -1.98 3.00 12.95
CA THR A 230 -0.95 2.03 13.31
C THR A 230 -1.28 1.24 14.57
N LEU A 231 -2.51 1.32 15.08
CA LEU A 231 -2.89 0.70 16.35
C LEU A 231 -2.68 -0.84 16.35
N ASN A 232 -3.05 -1.51 15.25
CA ASN A 232 -2.97 -2.96 15.13
C ASN A 232 -2.29 -3.43 13.83
N GLY A 233 -1.53 -2.54 13.16
CA GLY A 233 -0.90 -2.85 11.87
C GLY A 233 -0.60 -1.59 11.08
N ARG A 234 -0.63 -1.69 9.75
CA ARG A 234 -0.35 -0.57 8.85
C ARG A 234 -1.53 -0.33 7.93
N PHE A 235 -2.34 0.64 8.29
CA PHE A 235 -3.45 1.11 7.49
C PHE A 235 -3.16 2.54 7.02
N PHE A 236 -3.32 2.78 5.74
CA PHE A 236 -3.20 4.08 5.10
C PHE A 236 -4.48 4.39 4.34
N TYR A 237 -4.97 5.62 4.47
CA TYR A 237 -6.08 6.13 3.69
C TYR A 237 -5.71 7.42 2.97
N THR A 238 -6.25 7.61 1.78
CA THR A 238 -6.25 8.88 1.06
C THR A 238 -7.53 9.05 0.25
N GLU A 239 -8.02 10.28 0.14
CA GLU A 239 -9.16 10.62 -0.69
C GLU A 239 -8.87 10.58 -2.18
N LEU A 240 -7.58 10.60 -2.56
CA LEU A 240 -7.21 10.50 -3.97
C LEU A 240 -7.66 9.15 -4.55
N GLY A 241 -8.18 9.19 -5.78
CA GLY A 241 -8.60 7.98 -6.48
C GLY A 241 -10.09 7.93 -6.83
N HIS A 242 -10.82 9.05 -6.79
CA HIS A 242 -12.09 9.16 -7.51
C HIS A 242 -11.82 9.22 -9.02
N ASP A 243 -10.95 10.11 -9.40
CA ASP A 243 -10.53 10.34 -10.78
C ASP A 243 -9.03 9.98 -10.92
N VAL A 244 -8.69 9.20 -11.95
CA VAL A 244 -7.31 8.77 -12.19
C VAL A 244 -6.35 9.95 -12.39
N ARG A 245 -6.84 11.09 -12.89
CA ARG A 245 -6.04 12.34 -13.05
C ARG A 245 -5.39 12.78 -11.74
N SER A 246 -6.06 12.60 -10.60
CA SER A 246 -5.48 12.91 -9.29
C SER A 246 -4.30 12.00 -8.92
N LEU A 247 -4.18 10.82 -9.50
CA LEU A 247 -3.09 9.86 -9.26
C LEU A 247 -1.94 10.03 -10.26
N GLU A 248 -2.20 10.57 -11.45
CA GLU A 248 -1.21 10.71 -12.54
C GLU A 248 -0.28 11.92 -12.37
N THR A 249 -0.59 12.83 -11.45
CA THR A 249 0.29 13.95 -11.11
C THR A 249 1.59 13.45 -10.44
N PRO A 250 2.69 14.21 -10.49
CA PRO A 250 3.92 13.83 -9.76
C PRO A 250 3.68 13.59 -8.28
N PHE A 251 2.87 14.44 -7.61
CA PHE A 251 2.52 14.27 -6.21
C PHE A 251 1.66 13.01 -5.99
N GLY A 252 0.54 12.87 -6.69
CA GLY A 252 -0.39 11.74 -6.53
C GLY A 252 0.31 10.40 -6.74
N LYS A 253 1.14 10.31 -7.77
CA LYS A 253 1.93 9.11 -8.05
C LYS A 253 2.90 8.78 -6.93
N GLN A 254 3.70 9.75 -6.47
CA GLN A 254 4.63 9.55 -5.36
C GLN A 254 3.90 9.19 -4.08
N HIS A 255 2.79 9.87 -3.78
CA HIS A 255 1.97 9.65 -2.60
C HIS A 255 1.51 8.19 -2.50
N ILE A 256 0.98 7.64 -3.59
CA ILE A 256 0.52 6.24 -3.65
C ILE A 256 1.69 5.24 -3.60
N ILE A 257 2.78 5.47 -4.35
CA ILE A 257 3.96 4.60 -4.32
C ILE A 257 4.52 4.51 -2.90
N GLU A 258 4.67 5.64 -2.22
CA GLU A 258 5.20 5.66 -0.85
C GLU A 258 4.20 5.11 0.18
N ALA A 259 2.89 5.24 -0.05
CA ALA A 259 1.87 4.59 0.76
C ALA A 259 1.98 3.05 0.69
N ILE A 260 2.12 2.51 -0.52
CA ILE A 260 2.30 1.08 -0.74
C ILE A 260 3.59 0.59 -0.07
N ARG A 261 4.71 1.30 -0.28
CA ARG A 261 6.00 0.97 0.35
C ARG A 261 5.94 1.02 1.87
N TRP A 262 5.24 2.03 2.41
CA TRP A 262 5.05 2.18 3.85
C TRP A 262 4.19 1.03 4.40
N ALA A 263 3.10 0.66 3.74
CA ALA A 263 2.23 -0.43 4.13
C ALA A 263 2.91 -1.81 4.04
N ALA A 264 3.82 -1.99 3.06
CA ALA A 264 4.56 -3.24 2.86
C ALA A 264 5.63 -3.52 3.92
N LYS A 265 6.02 -2.54 4.74
CA LYS A 265 7.03 -2.75 5.79
C LYS A 265 6.43 -3.62 6.89
N SER A 266 7.04 -4.76 7.16
CA SER A 266 6.63 -5.60 8.30
C SER A 266 6.67 -4.81 9.60
N SER A 267 5.64 -4.95 10.42
CA SER A 267 5.57 -4.38 11.78
C SER A 267 6.36 -5.21 12.81
N LYS A 268 7.18 -6.19 12.36
CA LYS A 268 7.99 -7.04 13.23
C LYS A 268 9.35 -6.43 13.51
#